data_6cea3c8436a3712a9e8da7ac2c45cb2e
#
_entry.id   6cea3c8436a3712a9e8da7ac2c45cb2e
#
_cell.length_a   1.000
_cell.length_b   1.000
_cell.length_c   1.000
_cell.angle_alpha   90.00
_cell.angle_beta   90.00
_cell.angle_gamma   90.00
#
_symmetry.space_group_name_H-M   'P 1'
#
loop_
_entity.id
_entity.type
_entity.pdbx_description
1 polymer ?
#
loop_
_entity_poly.entity_id
_entity_poly.type
_entity_poly.pdbx_seq_one_letter_code
_entity_poly.pdbx_strand_id
1 'polypeptide(L)'
;MDKLQELTQKLYQEGLSKGKAEGESILEKAIAEAEEIVKKAREEAEAIILKAEKEAADHKAKVEGDVKMAAIQAIQATRSRIENLIVAKMTDAPVKQALSDETYLKEIISAVARNFSAQESCDIALVLPETLRDSLEPFISGELGKVIGKGVEASFSKKIAGGFKIGPKDGSYFISMTDETFSALIGEYLRPGTKAILFG
;
A
#
# COMPACT_ATOMS: atom_id res chain seq x y z
N MET A 1 68.28 -83.51 12.00
CA MET A 1 68.03 -82.08 12.42
C MET A 1 67.39 -81.22 11.35
N ASP A 2 67.17 -81.75 10.13
CA ASP A 2 66.73 -80.98 8.95
C ASP A 2 65.18 -80.65 8.89
N LYS A 3 64.34 -81.61 9.29
CA LYS A 3 62.90 -81.43 9.13
C LYS A 3 62.30 -80.31 9.98
N LEU A 4 62.84 -80.05 11.17
CA LEU A 4 62.37 -78.98 12.02
C LEU A 4 62.74 -77.57 11.52
N GLN A 5 63.91 -77.44 11.01
CA GLN A 5 64.41 -76.21 10.36
C GLN A 5 63.61 -75.89 9.09
N GLU A 6 63.35 -76.89 8.27
CA GLU A 6 62.56 -76.78 7.05
C GLU A 6 61.13 -76.32 7.31
N LEU A 7 60.50 -76.85 8.36
CA LEU A 7 59.18 -76.49 8.78
C LEU A 7 59.10 -75.06 9.36
N THR A 8 60.11 -74.68 10.16
CA THR A 8 60.21 -73.31 10.68
C THR A 8 60.42 -72.29 9.59
N GLN A 9 61.23 -72.61 8.59
CA GLN A 9 61.51 -71.72 7.45
C GLN A 9 60.29 -71.60 6.56
N LYS A 10 59.52 -72.66 6.37
CA LYS A 10 58.21 -72.64 5.66
C LYS A 10 57.14 -71.79 6.36
N LEU A 11 56.98 -71.96 7.65
CA LEU A 11 56.07 -71.16 8.47
C LEU A 11 56.45 -69.67 8.47
N TYR A 12 57.75 -69.36 8.53
CA TYR A 12 58.26 -67.99 8.42
C TYR A 12 57.96 -67.35 7.06
N GLN A 13 58.20 -68.07 5.94
CA GLN A 13 57.91 -67.61 4.60
C GLN A 13 56.38 -67.47 4.35
N GLU A 14 55.59 -68.41 4.82
CA GLU A 14 54.14 -68.33 4.71
C GLU A 14 53.59 -67.16 5.54
N GLY A 15 54.09 -66.93 6.75
CA GLY A 15 53.72 -65.80 7.59
C GLY A 15 54.08 -64.45 6.96
N LEU A 16 55.33 -64.37 6.41
CA LEU A 16 55.78 -63.17 5.70
C LEU A 16 54.98 -62.87 4.42
N SER A 17 54.70 -63.93 3.63
CA SER A 17 53.85 -63.80 2.43
C SER A 17 52.43 -63.40 2.76
N LYS A 18 51.83 -64.00 3.78
CA LYS A 18 50.49 -63.58 4.26
C LYS A 18 50.47 -62.15 4.78
N GLY A 19 51.47 -61.81 5.61
CA GLY A 19 51.57 -60.45 6.14
C GLY A 19 51.75 -59.37 5.03
N LYS A 20 52.53 -59.67 3.96
CA LYS A 20 52.63 -58.81 2.82
C LYS A 20 51.34 -58.71 2.04
N ALA A 21 50.64 -59.81 1.77
CA ALA A 21 49.37 -59.78 1.04
C ALA A 21 48.26 -59.05 1.82
N GLU A 22 48.19 -59.22 3.14
CA GLU A 22 47.28 -58.49 3.98
C GLU A 22 47.63 -56.97 4.01
N GLY A 23 48.93 -56.65 4.13
CA GLY A 23 49.37 -55.26 4.10
C GLY A 23 49.05 -54.55 2.76
N GLU A 24 49.29 -55.24 1.63
CA GLU A 24 48.94 -54.74 0.29
C GLU A 24 47.41 -54.55 0.17
N SER A 25 46.61 -55.49 0.64
CA SER A 25 45.14 -55.37 0.60
C SER A 25 44.61 -54.24 1.49
N ILE A 26 45.21 -53.98 2.67
CA ILE A 26 44.86 -52.86 3.53
C ILE A 26 45.23 -51.52 2.85
N LEU A 27 46.43 -51.47 2.25
CA LEU A 27 46.89 -50.27 1.54
C LEU A 27 45.99 -49.93 0.34
N GLU A 28 45.62 -50.95 -0.44
CA GLU A 28 44.71 -50.77 -1.59
C GLU A 28 43.34 -50.27 -1.18
N LYS A 29 42.75 -50.81 -0.11
CA LYS A 29 41.50 -50.35 0.47
C LYS A 29 41.62 -48.91 0.95
N ALA A 30 42.67 -48.57 1.67
CA ALA A 30 42.87 -47.24 2.21
C ALA A 30 43.03 -46.18 1.07
N ILE A 31 43.69 -46.56 -0.01
CA ILE A 31 43.81 -45.69 -1.21
C ILE A 31 42.43 -45.48 -1.86
N ALA A 32 41.67 -46.58 -2.05
CA ALA A 32 40.35 -46.50 -2.65
C ALA A 32 39.38 -45.64 -1.80
N GLU A 33 39.41 -45.81 -0.48
CA GLU A 33 38.62 -44.99 0.45
C GLU A 33 39.03 -43.50 0.41
N ALA A 34 40.35 -43.24 0.35
CA ALA A 34 40.83 -41.85 0.24
C ALA A 34 40.40 -41.19 -1.08
N GLU A 35 40.47 -41.91 -2.21
CA GLU A 35 40.02 -41.43 -3.52
C GLU A 35 38.50 -41.14 -3.49
N GLU A 36 37.71 -42.02 -2.88
CA GLU A 36 36.26 -41.82 -2.74
C GLU A 36 35.91 -40.59 -1.88
N ILE A 37 36.61 -40.39 -0.77
CA ILE A 37 36.47 -39.20 0.07
C ILE A 37 36.80 -37.93 -0.71
N VAL A 38 37.92 -37.90 -1.43
CA VAL A 38 38.33 -36.74 -2.23
C VAL A 38 37.30 -36.46 -3.33
N LYS A 39 36.80 -37.50 -4.00
CA LYS A 39 35.78 -37.37 -5.03
C LYS A 39 34.47 -36.77 -4.46
N LYS A 40 33.97 -37.32 -3.37
CA LYS A 40 32.78 -36.79 -2.70
C LYS A 40 32.96 -35.34 -2.26
N ALA A 41 34.11 -35.00 -1.68
CA ALA A 41 34.39 -33.63 -1.26
C ALA A 41 34.42 -32.64 -2.43
N ARG A 42 34.92 -33.06 -3.60
CA ARG A 42 34.88 -32.23 -4.82
C ARG A 42 33.46 -32.05 -5.34
N GLU A 43 32.67 -33.11 -5.41
CA GLU A 43 31.25 -33.05 -5.82
C GLU A 43 30.42 -32.15 -4.90
N GLU A 44 30.65 -32.24 -3.58
CA GLU A 44 30.00 -31.35 -2.60
C GLU A 44 30.44 -29.90 -2.77
N ALA A 45 31.73 -29.64 -2.99
CA ALA A 45 32.24 -28.30 -3.21
C ALA A 45 31.64 -27.66 -4.49
N GLU A 46 31.58 -28.43 -5.59
CA GLU A 46 30.95 -27.97 -6.83
C GLU A 46 29.46 -27.68 -6.64
N ALA A 47 28.73 -28.54 -5.92
CA ALA A 47 27.32 -28.33 -5.63
C ALA A 47 27.07 -27.06 -4.77
N ILE A 48 27.95 -26.80 -3.79
CA ILE A 48 27.90 -25.58 -2.97
C ILE A 48 28.13 -24.33 -3.81
N ILE A 49 29.15 -24.36 -4.70
CA ILE A 49 29.46 -23.24 -5.58
C ILE A 49 28.28 -22.95 -6.51
N LEU A 50 27.76 -23.98 -7.19
CA LEU A 50 26.62 -23.84 -8.11
C LEU A 50 25.39 -23.28 -7.40
N LYS A 51 25.12 -23.75 -6.18
CA LYS A 51 24.02 -23.25 -5.37
C LYS A 51 24.21 -21.78 -4.99
N ALA A 52 25.42 -21.41 -4.56
CA ALA A 52 25.74 -20.04 -4.20
C ALA A 52 25.66 -19.08 -5.40
N GLU A 53 26.11 -19.50 -6.58
CA GLU A 53 26.00 -18.72 -7.81
C GLU A 53 24.54 -18.49 -8.21
N LYS A 54 23.71 -19.54 -8.12
CA LYS A 54 22.28 -19.44 -8.38
C LYS A 54 21.58 -18.48 -7.39
N GLU A 55 21.84 -18.66 -6.10
CA GLU A 55 21.27 -17.79 -5.06
C GLU A 55 21.71 -16.33 -5.25
N ALA A 56 22.96 -16.09 -5.62
CA ALA A 56 23.46 -14.75 -5.92
C ALA A 56 22.77 -14.12 -7.15
N ALA A 57 22.55 -14.91 -8.21
CA ALA A 57 21.85 -14.46 -9.41
C ALA A 57 20.37 -14.14 -9.11
N ASP A 58 19.69 -15.01 -8.37
CA ASP A 58 18.30 -14.82 -7.96
C ASP A 58 18.15 -13.58 -7.05
N HIS A 59 19.08 -13.41 -6.12
CA HIS A 59 19.11 -12.23 -5.24
C HIS A 59 19.32 -10.93 -6.03
N LYS A 60 20.27 -10.94 -6.99
CA LYS A 60 20.52 -9.79 -7.86
C LYS A 60 19.28 -9.42 -8.67
N ALA A 61 18.63 -10.39 -9.32
CA ALA A 61 17.42 -10.17 -10.11
C ALA A 61 16.29 -9.62 -9.24
N LYS A 62 16.13 -10.12 -8.02
CA LYS A 62 15.14 -9.61 -7.05
C LYS A 62 15.41 -8.17 -6.67
N VAL A 63 16.64 -7.84 -6.28
CA VAL A 63 17.02 -6.46 -5.89
C VAL A 63 16.83 -5.49 -7.06
N GLU A 64 17.22 -5.87 -8.28
CA GLU A 64 16.98 -5.03 -9.47
C GLU A 64 15.48 -4.80 -9.71
N GLY A 65 14.65 -5.83 -9.52
CA GLY A 65 13.19 -5.73 -9.57
C GLY A 65 12.62 -4.80 -8.50
N ASP A 66 13.05 -4.95 -7.26
CA ASP A 66 12.62 -4.14 -6.12
C ASP A 66 13.00 -2.66 -6.31
N VAL A 67 14.22 -2.38 -6.77
CA VAL A 67 14.68 -1.01 -7.08
C VAL A 67 13.84 -0.38 -8.18
N LYS A 68 13.56 -1.13 -9.25
CA LYS A 68 12.71 -0.66 -10.36
C LYS A 68 11.28 -0.35 -9.88
N MET A 69 10.70 -1.22 -9.08
CA MET A 69 9.38 -1.01 -8.48
C MET A 69 9.36 0.21 -7.56
N ALA A 70 10.34 0.35 -6.68
CA ALA A 70 10.48 1.51 -5.80
C ALA A 70 10.60 2.82 -6.58
N ALA A 71 11.38 2.84 -7.66
CA ALA A 71 11.50 4.02 -8.53
C ALA A 71 10.18 4.39 -9.20
N ILE A 72 9.44 3.41 -9.73
CA ILE A 72 8.11 3.64 -10.33
C ILE A 72 7.14 4.18 -9.28
N GLN A 73 7.10 3.60 -8.08
CA GLN A 73 6.24 4.05 -6.99
C GLN A 73 6.58 5.48 -6.56
N ALA A 74 7.86 5.82 -6.44
CA ALA A 74 8.30 7.18 -6.09
C ALA A 74 7.87 8.21 -7.14
N ILE A 75 7.99 7.89 -8.44
CA ILE A 75 7.52 8.74 -9.53
C ILE A 75 6.00 8.92 -9.46
N GLN A 76 5.24 7.85 -9.28
CA GLN A 76 3.78 7.93 -9.18
C GLN A 76 3.33 8.73 -7.95
N ALA A 77 3.95 8.53 -6.80
CA ALA A 77 3.67 9.30 -5.59
C ALA A 77 3.96 10.79 -5.80
N THR A 78 5.06 11.12 -6.50
CA THR A 78 5.41 12.50 -6.81
C THR A 78 4.40 13.13 -7.76
N ARG A 79 4.00 12.43 -8.82
CA ARG A 79 2.95 12.87 -9.76
C ARG A 79 1.64 13.15 -9.04
N SER A 80 1.17 12.21 -8.21
CA SER A 80 -0.05 12.39 -7.41
C SER A 80 0.04 13.58 -6.45
N ARG A 81 1.21 13.82 -5.87
CA ARG A 81 1.43 14.98 -4.98
C ARG A 81 1.33 16.29 -5.73
N ILE A 82 1.94 16.39 -6.90
CA ILE A 82 1.88 17.58 -7.76
C ILE A 82 0.43 17.83 -8.20
N GLU A 83 -0.26 16.80 -8.67
CA GLU A 83 -1.67 16.87 -9.07
C GLU A 83 -2.55 17.39 -7.91
N ASN A 84 -2.43 16.81 -6.73
CA ASN A 84 -3.18 17.22 -5.54
C ASN A 84 -2.91 18.67 -5.15
N LEU A 85 -1.65 19.12 -5.20
CA LEU A 85 -1.30 20.50 -4.90
C LEU A 85 -1.90 21.49 -5.90
N ILE A 86 -1.90 21.15 -7.18
CA ILE A 86 -2.48 22.00 -8.22
C ILE A 86 -4.00 22.05 -8.08
N VAL A 87 -4.65 20.90 -7.94
CA VAL A 87 -6.10 20.81 -7.73
C VAL A 87 -6.50 21.62 -6.49
N ALA A 88 -5.84 21.44 -5.36
CA ALA A 88 -6.12 22.19 -4.14
C ALA A 88 -5.96 23.71 -4.34
N LYS A 89 -4.89 24.13 -5.02
CA LYS A 89 -4.68 25.55 -5.38
C LYS A 89 -5.79 26.11 -6.27
N MET A 90 -6.36 25.30 -7.14
CA MET A 90 -7.45 25.72 -8.04
C MET A 90 -8.81 25.72 -7.36
N THR A 91 -9.03 24.90 -6.35
CA THR A 91 -10.34 24.69 -5.72
C THR A 91 -10.52 25.40 -4.36
N ASP A 92 -9.54 25.34 -3.47
CA ASP A 92 -9.73 25.73 -2.07
C ASP A 92 -10.10 27.20 -1.89
N ALA A 93 -9.40 28.13 -2.52
CA ALA A 93 -9.67 29.55 -2.37
C ALA A 93 -10.97 29.97 -3.06
N PRO A 94 -11.25 29.60 -4.33
CA PRO A 94 -12.51 29.91 -4.99
C PRO A 94 -13.73 29.31 -4.29
N VAL A 95 -13.64 28.06 -3.82
CA VAL A 95 -14.75 27.41 -3.12
C VAL A 95 -15.04 28.11 -1.79
N LYS A 96 -14.01 28.41 -1.00
CA LYS A 96 -14.19 29.16 0.26
C LYS A 96 -14.80 30.52 0.01
N GLN A 97 -14.35 31.24 -1.02
CA GLN A 97 -14.92 32.54 -1.35
C GLN A 97 -16.39 32.43 -1.77
N ALA A 98 -16.74 31.48 -2.64
CA ALA A 98 -18.11 31.26 -3.08
C ALA A 98 -19.04 30.86 -1.93
N LEU A 99 -18.61 29.97 -1.05
CA LEU A 99 -19.40 29.53 0.11
C LEU A 99 -19.42 30.55 1.29
N SER A 100 -18.63 31.61 1.21
CA SER A 100 -18.68 32.76 2.13
C SER A 100 -19.57 33.89 1.61
N ASP A 101 -19.96 33.86 0.34
CA ASP A 101 -20.93 34.80 -0.23
C ASP A 101 -22.33 34.38 0.23
N GLU A 102 -22.99 35.28 0.97
CA GLU A 102 -24.31 35.01 1.56
C GLU A 102 -25.39 34.77 0.50
N THR A 103 -25.37 35.51 -0.60
CA THR A 103 -26.34 35.38 -1.70
C THR A 103 -26.24 34.03 -2.35
N TYR A 104 -25.02 33.66 -2.73
CA TYR A 104 -24.73 32.37 -3.35
C TYR A 104 -25.04 31.19 -2.42
N LEU A 105 -24.70 31.33 -1.13
CA LEU A 105 -24.99 30.29 -0.13
C LEU A 105 -26.52 30.09 0.06
N LYS A 106 -27.30 31.16 0.09
CA LYS A 106 -28.78 31.09 0.16
C LYS A 106 -29.37 30.40 -1.07
N GLU A 107 -28.83 30.65 -2.27
CA GLU A 107 -29.28 29.99 -3.50
C GLU A 107 -28.97 28.48 -3.45
N ILE A 108 -27.74 28.07 -3.07
CA ILE A 108 -27.37 26.66 -2.93
C ILE A 108 -28.22 25.97 -1.88
N ILE A 109 -28.39 26.57 -0.70
CA ILE A 109 -29.23 26.02 0.36
C ILE A 109 -30.66 25.80 -0.18
N SER A 110 -31.22 26.78 -0.89
CA SER A 110 -32.58 26.68 -1.46
C SER A 110 -32.67 25.54 -2.47
N ALA A 111 -31.71 25.42 -3.39
CA ALA A 111 -31.69 24.39 -4.41
C ALA A 111 -31.55 22.99 -3.82
N VAL A 112 -30.62 22.80 -2.87
CA VAL A 112 -30.36 21.51 -2.23
C VAL A 112 -31.58 21.14 -1.35
N ALA A 113 -32.13 22.07 -0.58
CA ALA A 113 -33.26 21.81 0.30
C ALA A 113 -34.54 21.46 -0.48
N ARG A 114 -34.77 22.08 -1.66
CA ARG A 114 -35.88 21.67 -2.56
C ARG A 114 -35.72 20.23 -3.04
N ASN A 115 -34.56 19.86 -3.50
CA ASN A 115 -34.30 18.52 -3.98
C ASN A 115 -34.41 17.49 -2.83
N PHE A 116 -33.86 17.81 -1.68
CA PHE A 116 -33.95 16.97 -0.48
C PHE A 116 -35.40 16.77 -0.05
N SER A 117 -36.18 17.87 0.03
CA SER A 117 -37.61 17.83 0.38
C SER A 117 -38.46 17.06 -0.61
N ALA A 118 -38.06 16.98 -1.89
CA ALA A 118 -38.78 16.20 -2.89
C ALA A 118 -38.57 14.69 -2.73
N GLN A 119 -37.41 14.29 -2.20
CA GLN A 119 -37.04 12.89 -2.00
C GLN A 119 -37.48 12.36 -0.64
N GLU A 120 -37.39 13.20 0.40
CA GLU A 120 -37.68 12.86 1.79
C GLU A 120 -39.01 13.48 2.24
N SER A 121 -39.85 12.70 2.89
CA SER A 121 -41.18 13.17 3.40
C SER A 121 -41.11 13.84 4.77
N CYS A 122 -39.93 14.00 5.37
CA CYS A 122 -39.74 14.55 6.72
C CYS A 122 -39.37 16.05 6.73
N ASP A 123 -39.43 16.65 7.89
CA ASP A 123 -38.87 17.98 8.16
C ASP A 123 -37.35 17.95 8.02
N ILE A 124 -36.76 19.10 7.68
CA ILE A 124 -35.35 19.25 7.35
C ILE A 124 -34.60 19.88 8.53
N ALA A 125 -33.44 19.32 8.85
CA ALA A 125 -32.45 19.93 9.73
C ALA A 125 -31.27 20.48 8.90
N LEU A 126 -30.90 21.73 9.19
CA LEU A 126 -29.74 22.39 8.62
C LEU A 126 -28.72 22.67 9.73
N VAL A 127 -27.43 22.40 9.45
CA VAL A 127 -26.33 22.83 10.33
C VAL A 127 -25.47 23.81 9.54
N LEU A 128 -25.29 25.01 10.08
CA LEU A 128 -24.71 26.18 9.40
C LEU A 128 -23.53 26.74 10.18
N PRO A 129 -22.64 27.52 9.54
CA PRO A 129 -21.58 28.22 10.25
C PRO A 129 -22.11 29.22 11.25
N GLU A 130 -21.56 29.24 12.46
CA GLU A 130 -21.91 30.21 13.52
C GLU A 130 -21.69 31.65 13.06
N THR A 131 -20.69 31.89 12.21
CA THR A 131 -20.36 33.22 11.70
C THR A 131 -21.40 33.86 10.80
N LEU A 132 -22.32 33.05 10.26
CA LEU A 132 -23.38 33.51 9.35
C LEU A 132 -24.76 33.43 9.99
N ARG A 133 -24.84 33.29 11.32
CA ARG A 133 -26.10 33.20 12.05
C ARG A 133 -27.03 34.38 11.75
N ASP A 134 -26.53 35.58 11.96
CA ASP A 134 -27.38 36.80 11.90
C ASP A 134 -27.96 37.04 10.50
N SER A 135 -27.26 36.57 9.44
CA SER A 135 -27.72 36.73 8.05
C SER A 135 -28.59 35.57 7.55
N LEU A 136 -28.35 34.34 8.04
CA LEU A 136 -29.07 33.16 7.54
C LEU A 136 -30.31 32.81 8.37
N GLU A 137 -30.36 33.12 9.65
CA GLU A 137 -31.50 32.78 10.51
C GLU A 137 -32.83 33.42 10.04
N PRO A 138 -32.87 34.71 9.61
CA PRO A 138 -34.09 35.31 9.04
C PRO A 138 -34.51 34.66 7.72
N PHE A 139 -33.56 34.32 6.89
CA PHE A 139 -33.80 33.65 5.61
C PHE A 139 -34.40 32.26 5.77
N ILE A 140 -33.88 31.46 6.72
CA ILE A 140 -34.35 30.10 6.95
C ILE A 140 -35.74 30.09 7.58
N SER A 141 -35.96 30.92 8.57
CA SER A 141 -37.27 31.01 9.28
C SER A 141 -38.37 31.65 8.43
N GLY A 142 -38.00 32.57 7.53
CA GLY A 142 -38.96 33.35 6.74
C GLY A 142 -39.20 32.82 5.33
N GLU A 143 -38.14 32.68 4.54
CA GLU A 143 -38.23 32.40 3.12
C GLU A 143 -38.12 30.90 2.79
N LEU A 144 -37.14 30.21 3.37
CA LEU A 144 -36.86 28.82 3.03
C LEU A 144 -38.02 27.89 3.42
N GLY A 145 -38.60 28.06 4.61
CA GLY A 145 -39.76 27.29 5.06
C GLY A 145 -40.97 27.43 4.14
N LYS A 146 -41.21 28.64 3.59
CA LYS A 146 -42.32 28.89 2.63
C LYS A 146 -42.05 28.20 1.28
N VAL A 147 -40.82 28.18 0.84
CA VAL A 147 -40.40 27.59 -0.46
C VAL A 147 -40.48 26.08 -0.44
N ILE A 148 -40.15 25.46 0.70
CA ILE A 148 -40.10 24.02 0.87
C ILE A 148 -41.45 23.43 1.25
N GLY A 149 -42.31 24.22 1.94
CA GLY A 149 -43.62 23.77 2.43
C GLY A 149 -43.56 22.79 3.60
N LYS A 150 -42.41 22.69 4.26
CA LYS A 150 -42.10 21.79 5.39
C LYS A 150 -41.38 22.54 6.49
N GLY A 151 -41.34 21.97 7.70
CA GLY A 151 -40.55 22.52 8.81
C GLY A 151 -39.05 22.46 8.52
N VAL A 152 -38.38 23.60 8.71
CA VAL A 152 -36.90 23.69 8.60
C VAL A 152 -36.37 24.13 9.96
N GLU A 153 -35.50 23.31 10.53
CA GLU A 153 -34.79 23.61 11.77
C GLU A 153 -33.34 23.92 11.49
N ALA A 154 -32.88 25.10 11.90
CA ALA A 154 -31.48 25.50 11.73
C ALA A 154 -30.75 25.39 13.07
N SER A 155 -29.56 24.81 13.00
CA SER A 155 -28.58 24.82 14.08
C SER A 155 -27.27 25.45 13.58
N PHE A 156 -26.54 26.09 14.47
CA PHE A 156 -25.28 26.77 14.11
C PHE A 156 -24.10 26.14 14.84
N SER A 157 -23.01 25.96 14.12
CA SER A 157 -21.83 25.26 14.64
C SER A 157 -20.51 25.97 14.29
N LYS A 158 -19.66 26.14 15.29
CA LYS A 158 -18.30 26.64 15.11
C LYS A 158 -17.37 25.66 14.37
N LYS A 159 -17.79 24.40 14.19
CA LYS A 159 -17.02 23.36 13.52
C LYS A 159 -17.15 23.43 11.99
N ILE A 160 -18.09 24.20 11.47
CA ILE A 160 -18.28 24.41 10.03
C ILE A 160 -17.70 25.78 9.69
N ALA A 161 -16.67 25.81 8.87
CA ALA A 161 -16.02 27.04 8.46
C ALA A 161 -16.74 27.70 7.25
N GLY A 162 -17.29 26.88 6.33
CA GLY A 162 -18.06 27.32 5.17
C GLY A 162 -19.01 26.24 4.69
N GLY A 163 -20.04 26.66 3.95
CA GLY A 163 -21.09 25.74 3.49
C GLY A 163 -22.08 25.35 4.58
N PHE A 164 -22.68 24.16 4.48
CA PHE A 164 -23.73 23.70 5.41
C PHE A 164 -23.82 22.17 5.42
N LYS A 165 -24.59 21.62 6.36
CA LYS A 165 -25.04 20.22 6.33
C LYS A 165 -26.55 20.19 6.31
N ILE A 166 -27.13 19.23 5.59
CA ILE A 166 -28.57 19.02 5.49
C ILE A 166 -28.92 17.57 5.80
N GLY A 167 -29.98 17.33 6.51
CA GLY A 167 -30.47 16.01 6.86
C GLY A 167 -31.92 16.04 7.31
N PRO A 168 -32.51 14.88 7.63
CA PRO A 168 -33.82 14.82 8.26
C PRO A 168 -33.75 15.34 9.70
N LYS A 169 -34.89 15.89 10.18
CA LYS A 169 -34.98 16.46 11.52
C LYS A 169 -34.72 15.46 12.65
N ASP A 170 -34.93 14.17 12.40
CA ASP A 170 -34.65 13.11 13.37
C ASP A 170 -33.15 12.89 13.60
N GLY A 171 -32.27 13.51 12.75
CA GLY A 171 -30.82 13.44 12.89
C GLY A 171 -30.21 12.09 12.48
N SER A 172 -30.96 11.23 11.80
CA SER A 172 -30.50 9.90 11.40
C SER A 172 -29.25 9.95 10.50
N TYR A 173 -29.17 10.98 9.64
CA TYR A 173 -27.97 11.24 8.82
C TYR A 173 -27.87 12.71 8.41
N PHE A 174 -26.68 13.11 7.94
CA PHE A 174 -26.46 14.44 7.35
C PHE A 174 -25.63 14.32 6.07
N ILE A 175 -26.09 15.00 5.03
CA ILE A 175 -25.32 15.22 3.81
C ILE A 175 -24.48 16.48 4.03
N SER A 176 -23.17 16.36 3.90
CA SER A 176 -22.23 17.47 4.08
C SER A 176 -22.07 18.22 2.76
N MET A 177 -22.33 19.51 2.78
CA MET A 177 -22.13 20.49 1.71
C MET A 177 -21.19 21.60 2.19
N THR A 178 -20.07 21.18 2.80
CA THR A 178 -19.04 22.09 3.31
C THR A 178 -18.00 22.42 2.22
N ASP A 179 -17.19 23.42 2.47
CA ASP A 179 -16.07 23.80 1.60
C ASP A 179 -15.13 22.64 1.30
N GLU A 180 -14.85 21.80 2.27
CA GLU A 180 -14.03 20.57 2.10
C GLU A 180 -14.70 19.59 1.12
N THR A 181 -16.01 19.37 1.24
CA THR A 181 -16.76 18.47 0.37
C THR A 181 -16.84 19.00 -1.06
N PHE A 182 -17.10 20.28 -1.22
CA PHE A 182 -17.13 20.93 -2.54
C PHE A 182 -15.74 20.94 -3.19
N SER A 183 -14.69 21.27 -2.45
CA SER A 183 -13.31 21.20 -2.94
C SER A 183 -12.93 19.80 -3.40
N ALA A 184 -13.32 18.77 -2.63
CA ALA A 184 -13.08 17.38 -3.00
C ALA A 184 -13.83 16.98 -4.28
N LEU A 185 -15.11 17.33 -4.40
CA LEU A 185 -15.95 16.98 -5.54
C LEU A 185 -15.50 17.68 -6.82
N ILE A 186 -15.19 18.99 -6.76
CA ILE A 186 -14.63 19.75 -7.89
C ILE A 186 -13.24 19.21 -8.22
N GLY A 187 -12.43 18.91 -7.21
CA GLY A 187 -11.11 18.33 -7.38
C GLY A 187 -11.16 17.00 -8.12
N GLU A 188 -12.11 16.12 -7.78
CA GLU A 188 -12.28 14.85 -8.47
C GLU A 188 -12.65 15.06 -9.96
N TYR A 189 -13.51 16.02 -10.25
CA TYR A 189 -13.86 16.37 -11.62
C TYR A 189 -12.67 16.97 -12.41
N LEU A 190 -11.82 17.75 -11.77
CA LEU A 190 -10.67 18.40 -12.40
C LEU A 190 -9.47 17.46 -12.60
N ARG A 191 -9.35 16.39 -11.80
CA ARG A 191 -8.19 15.47 -11.83
C ARG A 191 -7.86 14.90 -13.22
N PRO A 192 -8.80 14.38 -14.01
CA PRO A 192 -8.50 13.83 -15.33
C PRO A 192 -7.88 14.87 -16.26
N GLY A 193 -8.45 16.09 -16.29
CA GLY A 193 -7.93 17.19 -17.08
C GLY A 193 -6.55 17.66 -16.63
N THR A 194 -6.37 17.83 -15.32
CA THR A 194 -5.08 18.22 -14.72
C THR A 194 -4.01 17.19 -15.04
N LYS A 195 -4.34 15.89 -14.91
CA LYS A 195 -3.42 14.80 -15.22
C LYS A 195 -3.00 14.80 -16.69
N ALA A 196 -3.95 15.02 -17.62
CA ALA A 196 -3.67 15.09 -19.04
C ALA A 196 -2.77 16.29 -19.39
N ILE A 197 -2.96 17.44 -18.75
CA ILE A 197 -2.14 18.66 -18.98
C ILE A 197 -0.71 18.47 -18.44
N LEU A 198 -0.57 17.84 -17.27
CA LEU A 198 0.73 17.75 -16.58
C LEU A 198 1.59 16.58 -17.04
N PHE A 199 1.00 15.49 -17.45
CA PHE A 199 1.72 14.23 -17.67
C PHE A 199 1.44 13.59 -19.03
N GLY A 200 0.59 14.19 -19.84
CA GLY A 200 0.34 13.79 -21.23
C GLY A 200 -0.57 12.61 -21.35
#